data_4f445e521279647a476198988fcfad98
#
_entry.id   4f445e521279647a476198988fcfad98
#
_cell.length_a   1.000
_cell.length_b   1.000
_cell.length_c   1.000
_cell.angle_alpha   90.00
_cell.angle_beta   90.00
_cell.angle_gamma   90.00
#
_symmetry.space_group_name_H-M   'P 1'
#
loop_
_entity.id
_entity.type
_entity.pdbx_description
1 polymer ?
#
loop_
_entity_poly.entity_id
_entity_poly.type
_entity_poly.pdbx_seq_one_letter_code
_entity_poly.pdbx_strand_id
1 'polypeptide(L)'
;MKVLLLGDSIRMFYHKEVVAQLGTEYEVFAPQENGRFSAYMLNSLRFWLKEFPTPDIIHFNAGLWDTAILYSEDGCFLPATEYVRNMRAILRELKATGAKIIFATTTPVSNEKVHLQGPMPPAHRNEDIARYNRAVLNAFEKENIPINDLWGAMHPEKEKYLSEDMIHPNEAGVKLLGGMVADAIKRIGDYHNEKSTAASAPLLNKDEKTVQ
;
A
#
# COMPACT_ATOMS: atom_id res chain seq x y z
N MET A 1 -8.31 -3.04 -16.12
CA MET A 1 -7.05 -3.49 -15.49
C MET A 1 -7.37 -4.17 -14.16
N LYS A 2 -6.62 -5.20 -13.78
CA LYS A 2 -6.80 -5.94 -12.51
C LYS A 2 -5.87 -5.39 -11.43
N VAL A 3 -6.44 -5.00 -10.30
CA VAL A 3 -5.71 -4.40 -9.18
C VAL A 3 -5.88 -5.26 -7.94
N LEU A 4 -4.78 -5.61 -7.28
CA LEU A 4 -4.79 -6.30 -6.00
C LEU A 4 -4.37 -5.32 -4.89
N LEU A 5 -5.26 -5.11 -3.91
CA LEU A 5 -4.98 -4.31 -2.73
C LEU A 5 -4.63 -5.23 -1.55
N LEU A 6 -3.40 -5.10 -1.04
CA LEU A 6 -2.93 -5.82 0.15
C LEU A 6 -2.66 -4.84 1.27
N GLY A 7 -3.06 -5.19 2.49
CA GLY A 7 -2.86 -4.32 3.65
C GLY A 7 -3.62 -4.82 4.88
N ASP A 8 -3.47 -4.08 5.95
CA ASP A 8 -4.13 -4.31 7.23
C ASP A 8 -5.55 -3.68 7.30
N SER A 9 -6.02 -3.38 8.50
CA SER A 9 -7.33 -2.76 8.71
C SER A 9 -7.46 -1.39 8.01
N ILE A 10 -6.38 -0.62 7.88
CA ILE A 10 -6.41 0.67 7.18
C ILE A 10 -6.82 0.47 5.72
N ARG A 11 -6.26 -0.55 5.03
CA ARG A 11 -6.68 -0.95 3.69
C ARG A 11 -8.15 -1.32 3.64
N MET A 12 -8.64 -2.05 4.65
CA MET A 12 -10.05 -2.45 4.70
C MET A 12 -10.97 -1.24 4.79
N PHE A 13 -10.59 -0.19 5.53
CA PHE A 13 -11.38 1.03 5.65
C PHE A 13 -11.49 1.79 4.33
N TYR A 14 -10.40 2.01 3.61
CA TYR A 14 -10.44 2.78 2.37
C TYR A 14 -10.79 1.96 1.12
N HIS A 15 -10.90 0.64 1.21
CA HIS A 15 -11.13 -0.24 0.05
C HIS A 15 -12.31 0.18 -0.83
N LYS A 16 -13.48 0.43 -0.22
CA LYS A 16 -14.68 0.83 -0.95
C LYS A 16 -14.53 2.16 -1.67
N GLU A 17 -13.83 3.11 -1.07
CA GLU A 17 -13.53 4.40 -1.67
C GLU A 17 -12.62 4.24 -2.89
N VAL A 18 -11.58 3.40 -2.80
CA VAL A 18 -10.71 3.10 -3.95
C VAL A 18 -11.52 2.51 -5.11
N VAL A 19 -12.37 1.52 -4.84
CA VAL A 19 -13.25 0.91 -5.87
C VAL A 19 -14.14 1.97 -6.51
N ALA A 20 -14.76 2.84 -5.72
CA ALA A 20 -15.64 3.90 -6.24
C ALA A 20 -14.89 4.89 -7.13
N GLN A 21 -13.66 5.27 -6.74
CA GLN A 21 -12.86 6.23 -7.50
C GLN A 21 -12.21 5.66 -8.75
N LEU A 22 -11.86 4.38 -8.76
CA LEU A 22 -11.30 3.71 -9.94
C LEU A 22 -12.38 3.42 -11.01
N GLY A 23 -13.64 3.30 -10.62
CA GLY A 23 -14.74 3.03 -11.55
C GLY A 23 -14.64 1.65 -12.21
N THR A 24 -15.31 1.51 -13.34
CA THR A 24 -15.45 0.22 -14.06
C THR A 24 -14.25 -0.18 -14.89
N GLU A 25 -13.30 0.71 -15.10
CA GLU A 25 -12.08 0.42 -15.88
C GLU A 25 -11.10 -0.48 -15.12
N TYR A 26 -11.23 -0.55 -13.79
CA TYR A 26 -10.41 -1.35 -12.91
C TYR A 26 -11.24 -2.39 -12.17
N GLU A 27 -10.78 -3.64 -12.22
CA GLU A 27 -11.32 -4.73 -11.42
C GLU A 27 -10.44 -4.89 -10.16
N VAL A 28 -11.01 -4.53 -8.99
CA VAL A 28 -10.25 -4.43 -7.74
C VAL A 28 -10.50 -5.64 -6.86
N PHE A 29 -9.44 -6.34 -6.52
CA PHE A 29 -9.42 -7.49 -5.63
C PHE A 29 -8.72 -7.14 -4.31
N ALA A 30 -9.11 -7.80 -3.24
CA ALA A 30 -8.43 -7.75 -1.97
C ALA A 30 -8.81 -8.95 -1.09
N PRO A 31 -7.92 -9.48 -0.26
CA PRO A 31 -8.30 -10.45 0.76
C PRO A 31 -9.38 -9.87 1.67
N GLN A 32 -10.36 -10.67 2.03
CA GLN A 32 -11.40 -10.25 2.97
C GLN A 32 -10.85 -10.10 4.40
N GLU A 33 -9.80 -10.83 4.70
CA GLU A 33 -9.13 -10.80 5.99
C GLU A 33 -8.18 -9.60 6.12
N ASN A 34 -7.87 -9.28 7.38
CA ASN A 34 -6.90 -8.26 7.75
C ASN A 34 -5.47 -8.80 7.54
N GLY A 35 -4.63 -8.06 6.81
CA GLY A 35 -3.23 -8.42 6.55
C GLY A 35 -2.31 -8.35 7.76
N ARG A 36 -2.77 -7.74 8.86
CA ARG A 36 -2.08 -7.67 10.16
C ARG A 36 -0.62 -7.21 10.04
N PHE A 37 0.28 -7.90 10.74
CA PHE A 37 1.72 -7.62 10.73
C PHE A 37 2.44 -8.26 9.53
N SER A 38 3.60 -7.75 9.19
CA SER A 38 4.36 -8.12 7.98
C SER A 38 4.63 -9.62 7.86
N ALA A 39 4.92 -10.33 8.96
CA ALA A 39 5.16 -11.77 8.92
C ALA A 39 3.88 -12.57 8.58
N TYR A 40 2.70 -12.11 9.03
CA TYR A 40 1.42 -12.70 8.67
C TYR A 40 1.12 -12.50 7.19
N MET A 41 1.29 -11.26 6.69
CA MET A 41 1.14 -10.96 5.27
C MET A 41 2.06 -11.84 4.42
N LEU A 42 3.35 -11.93 4.77
CA LEU A 42 4.31 -12.77 4.05
C LEU A 42 3.87 -14.23 3.98
N ASN A 43 3.38 -14.80 5.10
CA ASN A 43 2.87 -16.16 5.12
C ASN A 43 1.62 -16.32 4.26
N SER A 44 0.73 -15.33 4.25
CA SER A 44 -0.57 -15.38 3.57
C SER A 44 -0.46 -15.18 2.06
N LEU A 45 0.59 -14.52 1.55
CA LEU A 45 0.80 -14.28 0.12
C LEU A 45 0.70 -15.56 -0.71
N ARG A 46 1.22 -16.68 -0.23
CA ARG A 46 1.18 -17.98 -0.93
C ARG A 46 -0.25 -18.48 -1.20
N PHE A 47 -1.24 -18.00 -0.43
CA PHE A 47 -2.66 -18.29 -0.63
C PHE A 47 -3.30 -17.20 -1.47
N TRP A 48 -3.15 -15.92 -1.10
CA TRP A 48 -3.77 -14.78 -1.76
C TRP A 48 -3.39 -14.67 -3.24
N LEU A 49 -2.10 -14.88 -3.58
CA LEU A 49 -1.65 -14.84 -4.98
C LEU A 49 -2.18 -16.01 -5.85
N LYS A 50 -2.75 -17.05 -5.21
CA LYS A 50 -3.43 -18.15 -5.93
C LYS A 50 -4.94 -17.96 -5.99
N GLU A 51 -5.52 -17.25 -5.01
CA GLU A 51 -6.94 -17.02 -4.90
C GLU A 51 -7.42 -15.99 -5.93
N PHE A 52 -6.61 -14.96 -6.17
CA PHE A 52 -6.97 -13.87 -7.07
C PHE A 52 -6.39 -14.05 -8.47
N PRO A 53 -7.07 -13.52 -9.52
CA PRO A 53 -6.52 -13.47 -10.86
C PRO A 53 -5.18 -12.72 -10.88
N THR A 54 -4.28 -13.09 -11.80
CA THR A 54 -3.00 -12.40 -11.96
C THR A 54 -3.24 -10.89 -12.11
N PRO A 55 -2.77 -10.06 -11.16
CA PRO A 55 -2.99 -8.63 -11.19
C PRO A 55 -2.05 -7.92 -12.16
N ASP A 56 -2.51 -6.81 -12.73
CA ASP A 56 -1.69 -5.87 -13.49
C ASP A 56 -0.94 -4.91 -12.55
N ILE A 57 -1.61 -4.54 -11.43
CA ILE A 57 -1.08 -3.62 -10.42
C ILE A 57 -1.33 -4.21 -9.04
N ILE A 58 -0.33 -4.14 -8.17
CA ILE A 58 -0.46 -4.45 -6.75
C ILE A 58 -0.11 -3.20 -5.94
N HIS A 59 -1.05 -2.74 -5.12
CA HIS A 59 -0.82 -1.72 -4.10
C HIS A 59 -0.77 -2.41 -2.74
N PHE A 60 0.32 -2.23 -1.98
CA PHE A 60 0.47 -2.91 -0.70
C PHE A 60 1.02 -2.02 0.41
N ASN A 61 0.63 -2.34 1.64
CA ASN A 61 1.08 -1.74 2.88
C ASN A 61 1.17 -2.80 3.97
N ALA A 62 2.14 -2.67 4.88
CA ALA A 62 2.19 -3.33 6.18
C ALA A 62 3.08 -2.48 7.10
N GLY A 63 2.86 -2.56 8.42
CA GLY A 63 3.74 -1.88 9.37
C GLY A 63 3.04 -1.40 10.63
N LEU A 64 1.77 -1.01 10.59
CA LEU A 64 1.09 -0.51 11.78
C LEU A 64 1.06 -1.56 12.89
N TRP A 65 0.68 -2.78 12.58
CA TRP A 65 0.69 -3.89 13.53
C TRP A 65 2.11 -4.27 13.99
N ASP A 66 3.12 -4.10 13.13
CA ASP A 66 4.51 -4.36 13.48
C ASP A 66 5.03 -3.38 14.54
N THR A 67 4.52 -2.13 14.53
CA THR A 67 4.85 -1.09 15.52
C THR A 67 4.00 -1.15 16.78
N ALA A 68 3.04 -2.07 16.88
CA ALA A 68 2.19 -2.21 18.06
C ALA A 68 3.01 -2.53 19.31
N ILE A 69 2.73 -1.85 20.41
CA ILE A 69 3.31 -2.12 21.73
C ILE A 69 2.26 -2.88 22.52
N LEU A 70 2.45 -4.19 22.64
CA LEU A 70 1.48 -5.06 23.32
C LEU A 70 1.66 -5.07 24.82
N TYR A 71 2.90 -4.95 25.28
CA TYR A 71 3.28 -4.88 26.68
C TYR A 71 4.25 -3.72 26.89
N SER A 72 4.08 -2.97 27.97
CA SER A 72 4.68 -1.64 28.16
C SER A 72 6.20 -1.56 28.08
N GLU A 73 6.91 -2.66 28.26
CA GLU A 73 8.38 -2.68 28.37
C GLU A 73 9.07 -3.34 27.17
N ASP A 74 8.31 -4.02 26.29
CA ASP A 74 8.90 -4.88 25.25
C ASP A 74 9.15 -4.16 23.91
N GLY A 75 8.75 -2.89 23.79
CA GLY A 75 8.89 -2.14 22.54
C GLY A 75 7.89 -2.60 21.46
N CYS A 76 8.24 -2.39 20.19
CA CYS A 76 7.38 -2.77 19.06
C CYS A 76 7.25 -4.29 18.93
N PHE A 77 6.07 -4.74 18.50
CA PHE A 77 5.72 -6.17 18.35
C PHE A 77 6.73 -6.94 17.48
N LEU A 78 7.17 -6.38 16.37
CA LEU A 78 8.27 -6.92 15.58
C LEU A 78 9.45 -5.93 15.58
N PRO A 79 10.68 -6.37 15.82
CA PRO A 79 11.84 -5.51 15.65
C PRO A 79 11.93 -4.96 14.23
N ALA A 80 12.41 -3.70 14.06
CA ALA A 80 12.51 -3.06 12.75
C ALA A 80 13.35 -3.86 11.74
N THR A 81 14.35 -4.59 12.19
CA THR A 81 15.17 -5.49 11.35
C THR A 81 14.36 -6.65 10.77
N GLU A 82 13.49 -7.26 11.58
CA GLU A 82 12.60 -8.33 11.16
C GLU A 82 11.52 -7.80 10.21
N TYR A 83 10.93 -6.64 10.54
CA TYR A 83 9.99 -5.96 9.67
C TYR A 83 10.59 -5.72 8.28
N VAL A 84 11.76 -5.11 8.18
CA VAL A 84 12.45 -4.85 6.91
C VAL A 84 12.76 -6.14 6.16
N ARG A 85 13.20 -7.20 6.86
CA ARG A 85 13.42 -8.52 6.26
C ARG A 85 12.14 -9.06 5.62
N ASN A 86 11.02 -8.99 6.34
CA ASN A 86 9.72 -9.44 5.85
C ASN A 86 9.26 -8.61 4.65
N MET A 87 9.40 -7.28 4.71
CA MET A 87 8.99 -6.38 3.63
C MET A 87 9.80 -6.61 2.34
N ARG A 88 11.11 -6.89 2.44
CA ARG A 88 11.91 -7.30 1.28
C ARG A 88 11.45 -8.63 0.69
N ALA A 89 11.11 -9.60 1.54
CA ALA A 89 10.58 -10.89 1.08
C ALA A 89 9.21 -10.71 0.41
N ILE A 90 8.30 -9.93 0.99
CA ILE A 90 7.02 -9.57 0.40
C ILE A 90 7.22 -8.94 -0.98
N LEU A 91 8.05 -7.91 -1.08
CA LEU A 91 8.30 -7.21 -2.35
C LEU A 91 8.84 -8.17 -3.42
N ARG A 92 9.74 -9.08 -3.07
CA ARG A 92 10.27 -10.09 -3.99
C ARG A 92 9.16 -10.99 -4.52
N GLU A 93 8.30 -11.52 -3.65
CA GLU A 93 7.18 -12.40 -4.06
C GLU A 93 6.16 -11.63 -4.93
N LEU A 94 5.88 -10.36 -4.59
CA LEU A 94 4.99 -9.54 -5.39
C LEU A 94 5.57 -9.23 -6.78
N LYS A 95 6.86 -8.90 -6.88
CA LYS A 95 7.54 -8.69 -8.16
C LYS A 95 7.55 -9.94 -9.04
N ALA A 96 7.60 -11.13 -8.45
CA ALA A 96 7.56 -12.40 -9.19
C ALA A 96 6.23 -12.64 -9.93
N THR A 97 5.15 -11.93 -9.58
CA THR A 97 3.87 -11.97 -10.30
C THR A 97 3.91 -11.27 -11.66
N GLY A 98 4.90 -10.42 -11.91
CA GLY A 98 4.98 -9.54 -13.09
C GLY A 98 4.15 -8.26 -12.99
N ALA A 99 3.35 -8.09 -11.94
CA ALA A 99 2.55 -6.89 -11.70
C ALA A 99 3.43 -5.65 -11.45
N LYS A 100 2.87 -4.47 -11.71
CA LYS A 100 3.43 -3.20 -11.24
C LYS A 100 3.16 -3.04 -9.75
N ILE A 101 4.18 -2.77 -8.97
CA ILE A 101 4.07 -2.71 -7.52
C ILE A 101 4.08 -1.26 -7.05
N ILE A 102 3.16 -0.91 -6.15
CA ILE A 102 3.10 0.36 -5.42
C ILE A 102 3.19 0.03 -3.94
N PHE A 103 4.15 0.59 -3.24
CA PHE A 103 4.22 0.51 -1.78
C PHE A 103 3.63 1.75 -1.14
N ALA A 104 2.81 1.59 -0.10
CA ALA A 104 2.29 2.69 0.69
C ALA A 104 2.90 2.73 2.09
N THR A 105 3.27 3.94 2.55
CA THR A 105 3.76 4.15 3.91
C THR A 105 2.66 3.90 4.94
N THR A 106 3.05 3.44 6.13
CA THR A 106 2.14 3.21 7.25
C THR A 106 1.62 4.54 7.79
N THR A 107 0.31 4.62 8.03
CA THR A 107 -0.40 5.82 8.50
C THR A 107 -0.06 6.17 9.96
N PRO A 108 -0.21 7.46 10.37
CA PRO A 108 -0.03 7.87 11.75
C PRO A 108 -1.20 7.44 12.64
N VAL A 109 -0.98 7.56 13.94
CA VAL A 109 -1.99 7.43 15.00
C VAL A 109 -2.06 8.74 15.80
N SER A 110 -3.13 8.93 16.59
CA SER A 110 -3.14 10.02 17.57
C SER A 110 -2.51 9.55 18.87
N ASN A 111 -1.41 10.19 19.28
CA ASN A 111 -0.74 9.88 20.54
C ASN A 111 -1.48 10.44 21.76
N GLU A 112 -2.36 11.42 21.57
CA GLU A 112 -2.93 12.20 22.69
C GLU A 112 -4.05 11.46 23.42
N LYS A 113 -4.62 10.43 22.80
CA LYS A 113 -5.81 9.75 23.33
C LYS A 113 -5.71 8.22 23.31
N VAL A 114 -4.53 7.64 23.27
CA VAL A 114 -4.33 6.19 23.44
C VAL A 114 -4.70 5.77 24.86
N HIS A 115 -5.93 6.03 25.24
CA HIS A 115 -6.54 5.59 26.48
C HIS A 115 -7.77 4.72 26.15
N LEU A 116 -7.53 3.43 25.71
CA LEU A 116 -7.92 2.36 26.59
C LEU A 116 -9.43 2.31 26.86
N GLN A 117 -10.21 2.02 25.85
CA GLN A 117 -11.51 1.40 26.11
C GLN A 117 -11.46 -0.05 25.65
N GLY A 118 -11.37 -0.96 26.59
CA GLY A 118 -11.38 -2.39 26.36
C GLY A 118 -10.11 -3.10 26.83
N PRO A 119 -10.04 -4.43 26.74
CA PRO A 119 -8.85 -5.19 27.09
C PRO A 119 -7.71 -4.83 26.12
N MET A 120 -6.90 -3.88 26.52
CA MET A 120 -5.64 -3.41 25.92
C MET A 120 -5.65 -3.30 24.38
N PRO A 121 -6.15 -2.19 23.78
CA PRO A 121 -5.72 -1.87 22.41
C PRO A 121 -4.20 -1.68 22.42
N PRO A 122 -3.50 -2.17 21.39
CA PRO A 122 -2.06 -1.97 21.28
C PRO A 122 -1.75 -0.48 21.26
N ALA A 123 -0.79 -0.05 22.07
CA ALA A 123 -0.25 1.30 21.97
C ALA A 123 0.59 1.43 20.71
N HIS A 124 0.65 2.63 20.14
CA HIS A 124 1.53 2.97 19.03
C HIS A 124 2.22 4.30 19.32
N ARG A 125 3.42 4.48 18.80
CA ARG A 125 4.15 5.76 18.84
C ARG A 125 4.45 6.21 17.41
N ASN A 126 4.12 7.45 17.09
CA ASN A 126 4.41 8.00 15.76
C ASN A 126 5.90 8.00 15.42
N GLU A 127 6.78 8.14 16.42
CA GLU A 127 8.22 8.05 16.24
C GLU A 127 8.65 6.66 15.75
N ASP A 128 8.03 5.60 16.30
CA ASP A 128 8.27 4.23 15.86
C ASP A 128 7.74 4.00 14.45
N ILE A 129 6.51 4.43 14.15
CA ILE A 129 5.93 4.34 12.81
C ILE A 129 6.82 5.07 11.80
N ALA A 130 7.24 6.31 12.08
CA ALA A 130 8.14 7.07 11.23
C ALA A 130 9.50 6.36 11.04
N ARG A 131 10.03 5.73 12.08
CA ARG A 131 11.27 4.95 12.03
C ARG A 131 11.11 3.72 11.12
N TYR A 132 10.00 2.99 11.21
CA TYR A 132 9.71 1.83 10.36
C TYR A 132 9.48 2.25 8.90
N ASN A 133 8.74 3.32 8.66
CA ASN A 133 8.59 3.88 7.32
C ASN A 133 9.95 4.24 6.70
N ARG A 134 10.83 4.96 7.42
CA ARG A 134 12.18 5.27 6.94
C ARG A 134 13.00 4.01 6.66
N ALA A 135 12.93 3.02 7.55
CA ALA A 135 13.71 1.79 7.39
C ALA A 135 13.31 1.01 6.13
N VAL A 136 12.01 0.89 5.84
CA VAL A 136 11.54 0.21 4.64
C VAL A 136 11.76 1.02 3.37
N LEU A 137 11.60 2.35 3.41
CA LEU A 137 11.91 3.23 2.27
C LEU A 137 13.38 3.13 1.88
N ASN A 138 14.30 3.17 2.84
CA ASN A 138 15.72 2.94 2.59
C ASN A 138 15.99 1.54 2.00
N ALA A 139 15.27 0.52 2.49
CA ALA A 139 15.40 -0.84 1.98
C ALA A 139 14.91 -1.00 0.53
N PHE A 140 13.98 -0.14 0.09
CA PHE A 140 13.36 -0.14 -1.24
C PHE A 140 13.96 0.91 -2.20
N GLU A 141 14.92 1.72 -1.76
CA GLU A 141 15.51 2.81 -2.55
C GLU A 141 15.95 2.38 -3.96
N LYS A 142 16.53 1.18 -4.07
CA LYS A 142 17.05 0.65 -5.35
C LYS A 142 16.02 -0.20 -6.12
N GLU A 143 14.82 -0.32 -5.60
CA GLU A 143 13.80 -1.24 -6.16
C GLU A 143 12.97 -0.63 -7.28
N ASN A 144 13.08 0.69 -7.50
CA ASN A 144 12.36 1.44 -8.54
C ASN A 144 10.84 1.21 -8.52
N ILE A 145 10.24 1.14 -7.33
CA ILE A 145 8.80 1.06 -7.17
C ILE A 145 8.23 2.41 -6.73
N PRO A 146 7.07 2.82 -7.24
CA PRO A 146 6.35 3.99 -6.75
C PRO A 146 6.03 3.88 -5.27
N ILE A 147 6.21 5.00 -4.57
CA ILE A 147 5.84 5.15 -3.16
C ILE A 147 4.59 6.02 -3.07
N ASN A 148 3.56 5.51 -2.41
CA ASN A 148 2.37 6.26 -2.04
C ASN A 148 2.51 6.70 -0.58
N ASP A 149 2.87 7.97 -0.35
CA ASP A 149 3.17 8.47 0.98
C ASP A 149 1.90 8.85 1.76
N LEU A 150 1.20 7.84 2.25
CA LEU A 150 0.00 8.00 3.08
C LEU A 150 0.34 8.65 4.44
N TRP A 151 1.53 8.38 4.98
CA TRP A 151 2.03 9.01 6.19
C TRP A 151 2.16 10.52 6.02
N GLY A 152 2.90 10.95 5.01
CA GLY A 152 3.15 12.37 4.77
C GLY A 152 1.88 13.18 4.54
N ALA A 153 0.89 12.59 3.88
CA ALA A 153 -0.38 13.24 3.64
C ALA A 153 -1.26 13.37 4.90
N MET A 154 -1.22 12.39 5.78
CA MET A 154 -2.13 12.32 6.93
C MET A 154 -1.53 12.93 8.20
N HIS A 155 -0.21 12.77 8.42
CA HIS A 155 0.45 13.09 9.69
C HIS A 155 0.33 14.55 10.13
N PRO A 156 0.42 15.59 9.25
CA PRO A 156 0.34 16.99 9.69
C PRO A 156 -1.01 17.36 10.30
N GLU A 157 -2.09 16.74 9.84
CA GLU A 157 -3.47 17.01 10.29
C GLU A 157 -4.17 15.71 10.77
N LYS A 158 -3.43 14.77 11.36
CA LYS A 158 -3.92 13.43 11.71
C LYS A 158 -5.20 13.43 12.54
N GLU A 159 -5.36 14.41 13.43
CA GLU A 159 -6.56 14.53 14.28
C GLU A 159 -7.85 14.80 13.47
N LYS A 160 -7.72 15.38 12.27
CA LYS A 160 -8.82 15.59 11.33
C LYS A 160 -9.26 14.31 10.65
N TYR A 161 -8.35 13.35 10.49
CA TYR A 161 -8.54 12.17 9.65
C TYR A 161 -8.73 10.87 10.43
N LEU A 162 -8.44 10.87 11.74
CA LEU A 162 -8.59 9.70 12.60
C LEU A 162 -9.97 9.64 13.24
N SER A 163 -10.46 8.43 13.44
CA SER A 163 -11.69 8.15 14.19
C SER A 163 -11.47 8.27 15.70
N GLU A 164 -12.51 8.02 16.49
CA GLU A 164 -12.45 8.08 17.95
C GLU A 164 -11.49 7.05 18.56
N ASP A 165 -11.21 5.97 17.86
CA ASP A 165 -10.25 4.95 18.29
C ASP A 165 -8.78 5.37 18.10
N MET A 166 -8.53 6.52 17.46
CA MET A 166 -7.22 7.13 17.27
C MET A 166 -6.25 6.38 16.35
N ILE A 167 -6.70 5.35 15.71
CA ILE A 167 -5.91 4.46 14.84
C ILE A 167 -6.50 4.43 13.43
N HIS A 168 -7.81 4.19 13.32
CA HIS A 168 -8.45 4.02 12.02
C HIS A 168 -8.91 5.37 11.45
N PRO A 169 -8.96 5.49 10.11
CA PRO A 169 -9.45 6.70 9.48
C PRO A 169 -10.95 6.90 9.71
N ASN A 170 -11.36 8.14 9.97
CA ASN A 170 -12.75 8.56 9.89
C ASN A 170 -13.18 8.74 8.42
N GLU A 171 -14.40 9.25 8.16
CA GLU A 171 -14.88 9.44 6.78
C GLU A 171 -13.97 10.34 5.94
N ALA A 172 -13.44 11.43 6.52
CA ALA A 172 -12.51 12.32 5.82
C ALA A 172 -11.17 11.62 5.52
N GLY A 173 -10.68 10.84 6.48
CA GLY A 173 -9.48 10.01 6.32
C GLY A 173 -9.65 8.93 5.25
N VAL A 174 -10.81 8.27 5.21
CA VAL A 174 -11.15 7.29 4.17
C VAL A 174 -11.11 7.92 2.78
N LYS A 175 -11.71 9.11 2.62
CA LYS A 175 -11.69 9.85 1.34
C LYS A 175 -10.28 10.26 0.93
N LEU A 176 -9.48 10.77 1.88
CA LEU A 176 -8.09 11.13 1.62
C LEU A 176 -7.27 9.92 1.17
N LEU A 177 -7.24 8.87 1.98
CA LEU A 177 -6.40 7.70 1.72
C LEU A 177 -6.87 6.94 0.47
N GLY A 178 -8.19 6.74 0.31
CA GLY A 178 -8.78 6.09 -0.85
C GLY A 178 -8.48 6.85 -2.15
N GLY A 179 -8.60 8.19 -2.12
CA GLY A 179 -8.22 9.06 -3.23
C GLY A 179 -6.76 8.91 -3.62
N MET A 180 -5.85 9.00 -2.65
CA MET A 180 -4.42 8.83 -2.90
C MET A 180 -4.06 7.46 -3.49
N VAL A 181 -4.71 6.39 -3.00
CA VAL A 181 -4.49 5.04 -3.53
C VAL A 181 -5.02 4.92 -4.95
N ALA A 182 -6.22 5.42 -5.23
CA ALA A 182 -6.80 5.41 -6.57
C ALA A 182 -5.93 6.22 -7.56
N ASP A 183 -5.47 7.40 -7.16
CA ASP A 183 -4.61 8.25 -8.00
C ASP A 183 -3.24 7.60 -8.27
N ALA A 184 -2.65 6.93 -7.30
CA ALA A 184 -1.41 6.20 -7.48
C ALA A 184 -1.58 5.04 -8.49
N ILE A 185 -2.70 4.33 -8.44
CA ILE A 185 -3.04 3.25 -9.36
C ILE A 185 -3.28 3.79 -10.78
N LYS A 186 -4.07 4.87 -10.93
CA LYS A 186 -4.35 5.50 -12.23
C LYS A 186 -3.07 5.96 -12.93
N ARG A 187 -2.16 6.65 -12.22
CA ARG A 187 -0.86 7.07 -12.77
C ARG A 187 -0.04 5.91 -13.35
N ILE A 188 -0.11 4.72 -12.75
CA ILE A 188 0.57 3.53 -13.28
C ILE A 188 -0.19 2.96 -14.49
N GLY A 189 -1.51 2.97 -14.46
CA GLY A 189 -2.38 2.51 -15.54
C GLY A 189 -2.20 3.35 -16.82
N ASP A 190 -2.22 4.67 -16.70
CA ASP A 190 -2.06 5.61 -17.80
C ASP A 190 -0.72 5.44 -18.52
N TYR A 191 0.38 5.35 -17.74
CA TYR A 191 1.71 5.09 -18.30
C TYR A 191 1.80 3.76 -19.08
N HIS A 192 1.01 2.77 -18.69
CA HIS A 192 0.96 1.48 -19.38
C HIS A 192 0.21 1.58 -20.71
N ASN A 193 -0.90 2.30 -20.76
CA ASN A 193 -1.70 2.52 -21.94
C ASN A 193 -0.93 3.33 -23.00
N GLU A 194 -0.21 4.38 -22.60
CA GLU A 194 0.61 5.19 -23.50
C GLU A 194 1.74 4.37 -24.17
N LYS A 195 2.42 3.51 -23.40
CA LYS A 195 3.46 2.63 -23.96
C LYS A 195 2.91 1.56 -24.89
N SER A 196 1.73 1.01 -24.59
CA SER A 196 1.08 0.01 -25.43
C SER A 196 0.62 0.60 -26.77
N THR A 197 0.07 1.82 -26.75
CA THR A 197 -0.32 2.56 -27.98
C THR A 197 0.88 3.01 -28.80
N ALA A 198 1.98 3.41 -28.18
CA ALA A 198 3.22 3.77 -28.88
C ALA A 198 3.91 2.56 -29.54
N ALA A 199 3.80 1.38 -28.92
CA ALA A 199 4.37 0.13 -29.45
C ALA A 199 3.54 -0.46 -30.62
N SER A 200 2.26 -0.11 -30.71
CA SER A 200 1.33 -0.57 -31.76
C SER A 200 1.20 0.40 -32.97
N ALA A 201 1.91 1.53 -32.95
CA ALA A 201 1.94 2.45 -34.08
C ALA A 201 2.65 1.81 -35.29
N PRO A 202 2.06 1.75 -36.48
CA PRO A 202 2.70 1.15 -37.64
C PRO A 202 3.97 1.94 -38.04
N LEU A 203 5.06 1.22 -38.26
CA LEU A 203 6.26 1.77 -38.88
C LEU A 203 5.86 2.35 -40.25
N LEU A 204 5.85 3.66 -40.37
CA LEU A 204 5.72 4.32 -41.66
C LEU A 204 6.91 3.89 -42.52
N ASN A 205 6.65 3.04 -43.51
CA ASN A 205 7.61 2.69 -44.57
C ASN A 205 8.10 3.96 -45.26
N LYS A 206 9.34 4.36 -45.00
CA LYS A 206 10.08 5.32 -45.79
C LYS A 206 10.80 4.56 -46.91
N ASP A 207 10.07 4.09 -47.91
CA ASP A 207 10.64 3.66 -49.17
C ASP A 207 9.67 3.93 -50.29
N GLU A 208 9.71 5.17 -50.77
CA GLU A 208 9.38 5.52 -52.16
C GLU A 208 10.32 6.66 -52.57
N LYS A 209 11.54 6.31 -52.97
CA LYS A 209 12.30 7.17 -53.87
C LYS A 209 12.10 6.63 -55.28
N THR A 210 11.20 7.28 -55.95
CA THR A 210 11.00 7.26 -57.41
C THR A 210 12.31 7.53 -58.14
N VAL A 211 12.69 6.59 -59.00
CA VAL A 211 13.67 6.79 -60.09
C VAL A 211 12.95 7.43 -61.27
N GLN A 212 13.38 8.58 -61.69
CA GLN A 212 13.35 9.06 -63.06
C GLN A 212 14.63 9.80 -63.33
#